data_a3fa4a84755df812ee0b4ff1ee68dbbd
#
_entry.id   a3fa4a84755df812ee0b4ff1ee68dbbd
#
_cell.length_a   1.000
_cell.length_b   1.000
_cell.length_c   1.000
_cell.angle_alpha   90.00
_cell.angle_beta   90.00
_cell.angle_gamma   90.00
#
_symmetry.space_group_name_H-M   'P 1'
#
loop_
_entity.id
_entity.type
_entity.pdbx_description
1 polymer ?
#
loop_
_entity_poly.entity_id
_entity_poly.type
_entity_poly.pdbx_seq_one_letter_code
_entity_poly.pdbx_strand_id
1 'polypeptide(L)'
;VYAKTINGDAFSKEIKEKAIELIKKDLGKVDLVVYSLAAPRRTDAEGKTWSSCLKTTDEPFTEKSLDLRNNEITEKTVEPATEEEVLSTVKVMGGEDWADWIDALKAADVLTENAVTVAYSYIGPELTYPIYYHGTIGTAKQHLQKTMSEINQAHPDVCAVISVNKGLVTQASAAIPVVPLYFAILYKVMKKAGNHENCIQQIARLFTQK
;
A
#
# COMPACT_ATOMS: atom_id res chain seq x y z
N VAL A 1 0.01 17.71 -21.31
CA VAL A 1 0.05 16.42 -20.60
C VAL A 1 -1.35 15.83 -20.59
N TYR A 2 -1.48 14.58 -21.02
CA TYR A 2 -2.74 13.84 -20.94
C TYR A 2 -2.98 13.39 -19.49
N ALA A 3 -4.16 13.64 -18.94
CA ALA A 3 -4.57 13.15 -17.63
C ALA A 3 -6.09 12.95 -17.61
N LYS A 4 -6.54 11.80 -17.14
CA LYS A 4 -7.95 11.49 -16.89
C LYS A 4 -8.11 10.79 -15.55
N THR A 5 -9.25 11.00 -14.91
CA THR A 5 -9.62 10.39 -13.64
C THR A 5 -10.90 9.60 -13.80
N ILE A 6 -10.92 8.38 -13.27
CA ILE A 6 -12.14 7.59 -13.10
C ILE A 6 -12.44 7.57 -11.60
N ASN A 7 -13.62 8.02 -11.21
CA ASN A 7 -14.07 7.97 -9.83
C ASN A 7 -14.97 6.74 -9.63
N GLY A 8 -14.63 5.91 -8.64
CA GLY A 8 -15.34 4.69 -8.32
C GLY A 8 -14.54 3.75 -7.44
N ASP A 9 -15.09 2.58 -7.16
CA ASP A 9 -14.41 1.53 -6.42
C ASP A 9 -13.41 0.80 -7.32
N ALA A 10 -12.12 1.05 -7.13
CA ALA A 10 -11.05 0.46 -7.92
C ALA A 10 -10.92 -1.08 -7.76
N PHE A 11 -11.52 -1.65 -6.75
CA PHE A 11 -11.62 -3.11 -6.60
C PHE A 11 -12.68 -3.73 -7.52
N SER A 12 -13.66 -2.94 -7.95
CA SER A 12 -14.78 -3.45 -8.74
C SER A 12 -14.37 -3.79 -10.17
N LYS A 13 -15.01 -4.83 -10.70
CA LYS A 13 -14.87 -5.24 -12.11
C LYS A 13 -15.28 -4.10 -13.06
N GLU A 14 -16.33 -3.37 -12.74
CA GLU A 14 -16.81 -2.24 -13.54
C GLU A 14 -15.74 -1.16 -13.75
N ILE A 15 -15.03 -0.79 -12.68
CA ILE A 15 -13.96 0.22 -12.77
C ILE A 15 -12.74 -0.31 -13.52
N LYS A 16 -12.38 -1.59 -13.34
CA LYS A 16 -11.33 -2.22 -14.13
C LYS A 16 -11.65 -2.19 -15.64
N GLU A 17 -12.86 -2.57 -16.01
CA GLU A 17 -13.32 -2.54 -17.41
C GLU A 17 -13.30 -1.11 -17.99
N LYS A 18 -13.84 -0.12 -17.26
CA LYS A 18 -13.80 1.29 -17.68
C LYS A 18 -12.36 1.81 -17.87
N ALA A 19 -11.46 1.44 -16.98
CA ALA A 19 -10.05 1.83 -17.09
C ALA A 19 -9.40 1.21 -18.33
N ILE A 20 -9.64 -0.06 -18.58
CA ILE A 20 -9.15 -0.78 -19.75
C ILE A 20 -9.68 -0.16 -21.06
N GLU A 21 -10.98 0.12 -21.13
CA GLU A 21 -11.57 0.80 -22.28
C GLU A 21 -10.94 2.16 -22.56
N LEU A 22 -10.71 2.94 -21.48
CA LEU A 22 -10.08 4.24 -21.57
C LEU A 22 -8.64 4.14 -22.07
N ILE A 23 -7.86 3.18 -21.56
CA ILE A 23 -6.49 2.92 -22.00
C ILE A 23 -6.49 2.56 -23.50
N LYS A 24 -7.32 1.62 -23.92
CA LYS A 24 -7.43 1.22 -25.34
C LYS A 24 -7.73 2.40 -26.23
N LYS A 25 -8.68 3.22 -25.83
CA LYS A 25 -9.16 4.36 -26.64
C LYS A 25 -8.11 5.47 -26.75
N ASP A 26 -7.45 5.82 -25.65
CA ASP A 26 -6.70 7.06 -25.57
C ASP A 26 -5.17 6.86 -25.64
N LEU A 27 -4.67 5.68 -25.23
CA LEU A 27 -3.25 5.37 -25.12
C LEU A 27 -2.82 4.15 -25.95
N GLY A 28 -3.73 3.24 -26.23
CA GLY A 28 -3.45 1.94 -26.80
C GLY A 28 -2.88 0.97 -25.79
N LYS A 29 -1.64 1.20 -25.35
CA LYS A 29 -0.96 0.41 -24.32
C LYS A 29 -0.25 1.33 -23.33
N VAL A 30 0.07 0.77 -22.13
CA VAL A 30 0.80 1.46 -21.06
C VAL A 30 2.05 0.68 -20.67
N ASP A 31 3.09 1.41 -20.29
CA ASP A 31 4.40 0.88 -19.90
C ASP A 31 4.53 0.72 -18.38
N LEU A 32 3.71 1.43 -17.61
CA LEU A 32 3.77 1.48 -16.15
C LEU A 32 2.38 1.39 -15.55
N VAL A 33 2.23 0.48 -14.59
CA VAL A 33 1.05 0.36 -13.74
C VAL A 33 1.45 0.56 -12.29
N VAL A 34 0.97 1.64 -11.67
CA VAL A 34 1.20 1.90 -10.23
C VAL A 34 -0.01 1.42 -9.44
N TYR A 35 0.18 0.36 -8.64
CA TYR A 35 -0.82 -0.14 -7.71
C TYR A 35 -0.64 0.53 -6.34
N SER A 36 -1.47 1.51 -6.07
CA SER A 36 -1.43 2.31 -4.84
C SER A 36 -2.82 2.38 -4.21
N LEU A 37 -3.41 1.22 -3.93
CA LEU A 37 -4.71 1.12 -3.28
C LEU A 37 -4.53 0.88 -1.79
N ALA A 38 -5.16 1.75 -0.98
CA ALA A 38 -5.28 1.60 0.45
C ALA A 38 -6.71 1.98 0.85
N ALA A 39 -7.47 0.99 1.29
CA ALA A 39 -8.85 1.18 1.71
C ALA A 39 -9.11 0.42 3.00
N PRO A 40 -10.07 0.86 3.83
CA PRO A 40 -10.44 0.11 5.02
C PRO A 40 -11.28 -1.14 4.69
N ARG A 41 -11.84 -1.22 3.49
CA ARG A 41 -12.74 -2.29 3.05
C ARG A 41 -12.56 -2.60 1.58
N ARG A 42 -12.83 -3.86 1.22
CA ARG A 42 -12.92 -4.35 -0.15
C ARG A 42 -14.09 -5.32 -0.26
N THR A 43 -14.89 -5.20 -1.31
CA THR A 43 -15.86 -6.23 -1.70
C THR A 43 -15.23 -7.07 -2.80
N ASP A 44 -15.19 -8.40 -2.61
CA ASP A 44 -14.64 -9.33 -3.58
C ASP A 44 -15.63 -9.64 -4.74
N ALA A 45 -15.21 -10.49 -5.67
CA ALA A 45 -16.01 -10.88 -6.82
C ALA A 45 -17.28 -11.67 -6.44
N GLU A 46 -17.26 -12.35 -5.30
CA GLU A 46 -18.39 -13.10 -4.74
C GLU A 46 -19.37 -12.22 -3.97
N GLY A 47 -19.08 -10.91 -3.83
CA GLY A 47 -19.92 -9.94 -3.12
C GLY A 47 -19.69 -9.91 -1.60
N LYS A 48 -18.67 -10.62 -1.08
CA LYS A 48 -18.31 -10.56 0.34
C LYS A 48 -17.48 -9.32 0.61
N THR A 49 -17.87 -8.55 1.63
CA THR A 49 -17.12 -7.38 2.07
C THR A 49 -16.16 -7.76 3.19
N TRP A 50 -14.88 -7.49 2.97
CA TRP A 50 -13.78 -7.66 3.90
C TRP A 50 -13.40 -6.31 4.51
N SER A 51 -12.97 -6.31 5.78
CA SER A 51 -12.51 -5.11 6.48
C SER A 51 -11.11 -5.31 7.01
N SER A 52 -10.21 -4.36 6.74
CA SER A 52 -8.87 -4.40 7.31
C SER A 52 -8.87 -3.83 8.72
N CYS A 53 -7.98 -4.35 9.55
CA CYS A 53 -7.69 -3.81 10.86
C CYS A 53 -6.18 -3.70 11.09
N LEU A 54 -5.80 -2.87 12.07
CA LEU A 54 -4.43 -2.78 12.53
C LEU A 54 -4.38 -3.37 13.93
N LYS A 55 -3.88 -4.59 14.03
CA LYS A 55 -3.70 -5.34 15.26
C LYS A 55 -2.39 -6.13 15.24
N THR A 56 -1.91 -6.52 16.41
CA THR A 56 -0.79 -7.46 16.52
C THR A 56 -1.24 -8.87 16.11
N THR A 57 -0.32 -9.78 15.88
CA THR A 57 -0.65 -11.20 15.59
C THR A 57 -0.39 -12.12 16.78
N ASP A 58 0.38 -11.66 17.76
CA ASP A 58 0.80 -12.47 18.90
C ASP A 58 0.32 -11.84 20.23
N GLU A 59 1.14 -11.02 20.84
CA GLU A 59 0.88 -10.42 22.15
C GLU A 59 0.33 -9.00 22.03
N PRO A 60 -0.44 -8.51 23.03
CA PRO A 60 -0.82 -7.11 23.09
C PRO A 60 0.41 -6.20 23.11
N PHE A 61 0.34 -5.09 22.41
CA PHE A 61 1.42 -4.11 22.36
C PHE A 61 0.95 -2.76 22.90
N THR A 62 1.60 -2.29 23.97
CA THR A 62 1.30 -0.99 24.60
C THR A 62 2.50 -0.07 24.45
N GLU A 63 2.27 1.13 23.92
CA GLU A 63 3.34 2.13 23.74
C GLU A 63 2.74 3.55 23.70
N LYS A 64 3.63 4.53 23.84
CA LYS A 64 3.28 5.94 23.75
C LYS A 64 2.89 6.34 22.35
N SER A 65 1.86 7.13 22.24
CA SER A 65 1.34 7.67 20.97
C SER A 65 1.08 9.16 21.10
N LEU A 66 1.24 9.91 20.02
CA LEU A 66 0.91 11.33 19.95
C LEU A 66 -0.50 11.50 19.35
N ASP A 67 -1.41 12.07 20.13
CA ASP A 67 -2.70 12.53 19.58
C ASP A 67 -2.48 13.87 18.89
N LEU A 68 -2.57 13.89 17.57
CA LEU A 68 -2.35 15.07 16.75
C LEU A 68 -3.46 16.12 16.84
N ARG A 69 -4.60 15.81 17.50
CA ARG A 69 -5.71 16.77 17.65
C ARG A 69 -5.45 17.76 18.78
N ASN A 70 -4.80 17.30 19.85
CA ASN A 70 -4.52 18.10 21.06
C ASN A 70 -3.03 18.16 21.41
N ASN A 71 -2.16 17.45 20.64
CA ASN A 71 -0.72 17.32 20.89
C ASN A 71 -0.37 16.69 22.24
N GLU A 72 -1.22 15.79 22.73
CA GLU A 72 -0.97 15.06 23.97
C GLU A 72 -0.34 13.70 23.71
N ILE A 73 0.57 13.31 24.59
CA ILE A 73 1.15 11.96 24.60
C ILE A 73 0.27 11.09 25.48
N THR A 74 -0.25 10.03 24.90
CA THR A 74 -1.09 9.02 25.56
C THR A 74 -0.49 7.65 25.40
N GLU A 75 -0.86 6.70 26.25
CA GLU A 75 -0.57 5.28 26.01
C GLU A 75 -1.69 4.65 25.18
N LYS A 76 -1.32 3.82 24.23
CA LYS A 76 -2.23 3.07 23.39
C LYS A 76 -1.85 1.59 23.43
N THR A 77 -2.86 0.75 23.71
CA THR A 77 -2.73 -0.71 23.60
C THR A 77 -3.39 -1.17 22.32
N VAL A 78 -2.70 -2.03 21.60
CA VAL A 78 -3.19 -2.73 20.42
C VAL A 78 -3.30 -4.20 20.78
N GLU A 79 -4.51 -4.73 20.69
CA GLU A 79 -4.81 -6.12 21.00
C GLU A 79 -4.49 -7.05 19.83
N PRO A 80 -4.24 -8.35 20.08
CA PRO A 80 -4.06 -9.34 19.04
C PRO A 80 -5.31 -9.50 18.15
N ALA A 81 -5.06 -9.79 16.88
CA ALA A 81 -6.10 -10.09 15.92
C ALA A 81 -6.53 -11.55 16.01
N THR A 82 -7.80 -11.82 15.70
CA THR A 82 -8.26 -13.16 15.39
C THR A 82 -7.74 -13.61 14.02
N GLU A 83 -7.73 -14.91 13.74
CA GLU A 83 -7.38 -15.45 12.43
C GLU A 83 -8.27 -14.87 11.30
N GLU A 84 -9.56 -14.65 11.58
CA GLU A 84 -10.49 -14.04 10.64
C GLU A 84 -10.13 -12.57 10.35
N GLU A 85 -9.72 -11.80 11.35
CA GLU A 85 -9.27 -10.42 11.18
C GLU A 85 -7.96 -10.34 10.38
N VAL A 86 -7.03 -11.27 10.61
CA VAL A 86 -5.80 -11.40 9.80
C VAL A 86 -6.15 -11.70 8.35
N LEU A 87 -6.98 -12.73 8.11
CA LEU A 87 -7.43 -13.09 6.76
C LEU A 87 -8.14 -11.91 6.08
N SER A 88 -9.06 -11.25 6.77
CA SER A 88 -9.80 -10.12 6.25
C SER A 88 -8.87 -8.96 5.86
N THR A 89 -7.83 -8.70 6.66
CA THR A 89 -6.83 -7.68 6.33
C THR A 89 -5.99 -8.06 5.10
N VAL A 90 -5.63 -9.34 4.97
CA VAL A 90 -4.95 -9.84 3.77
C VAL A 90 -5.83 -9.70 2.52
N LYS A 91 -7.11 -10.00 2.61
CA LYS A 91 -8.07 -9.83 1.51
C LYS A 91 -8.20 -8.38 1.04
N VAL A 92 -8.09 -7.42 1.95
CA VAL A 92 -8.18 -5.98 1.62
C VAL A 92 -6.86 -5.41 1.13
N MET A 93 -5.75 -5.73 1.82
CA MET A 93 -4.46 -5.03 1.68
C MET A 93 -3.34 -5.91 1.13
N GLY A 94 -3.61 -7.18 0.87
CA GLY A 94 -2.66 -8.09 0.22
C GLY A 94 -2.58 -7.87 -1.29
N GLY A 95 -2.04 -8.86 -1.99
CA GLY A 95 -1.76 -8.76 -3.42
C GLY A 95 -2.86 -9.26 -4.36
N GLU A 96 -3.95 -9.85 -3.84
CA GLU A 96 -4.96 -10.50 -4.68
C GLU A 96 -5.52 -9.56 -5.75
N ASP A 97 -6.00 -8.39 -5.37
CA ASP A 97 -6.54 -7.42 -6.32
C ASP A 97 -5.48 -6.84 -7.28
N TRP A 98 -4.22 -6.77 -6.84
CA TRP A 98 -3.12 -6.39 -7.73
C TRP A 98 -2.93 -7.43 -8.85
N ALA A 99 -2.97 -8.71 -8.52
CA ALA A 99 -2.94 -9.77 -9.52
C ALA A 99 -4.16 -9.67 -10.46
N ASP A 100 -5.37 -9.48 -9.92
CA ASP A 100 -6.59 -9.30 -10.71
C ASP A 100 -6.47 -8.14 -11.71
N TRP A 101 -5.86 -7.02 -11.31
CA TRP A 101 -5.59 -5.90 -12.21
C TRP A 101 -4.63 -6.29 -13.33
N ILE A 102 -3.52 -6.95 -13.02
CA ILE A 102 -2.52 -7.34 -14.03
C ILE A 102 -3.10 -8.36 -14.99
N ASP A 103 -3.83 -9.36 -14.49
CA ASP A 103 -4.51 -10.36 -15.32
C ASP A 103 -5.52 -9.70 -16.26
N ALA A 104 -6.33 -8.77 -15.78
CA ALA A 104 -7.31 -8.05 -16.60
C ALA A 104 -6.63 -7.18 -17.68
N LEU A 105 -5.56 -6.47 -17.34
CA LEU A 105 -4.80 -5.64 -18.29
C LEU A 105 -4.10 -6.49 -19.35
N LYS A 106 -3.54 -7.64 -18.95
CA LYS A 106 -2.92 -8.61 -19.87
C LYS A 106 -3.94 -9.23 -20.81
N ALA A 107 -5.07 -9.72 -20.28
CA ALA A 107 -6.14 -10.30 -21.09
C ALA A 107 -6.72 -9.30 -22.11
N ALA A 108 -6.67 -8.01 -21.78
CA ALA A 108 -7.12 -6.94 -22.68
C ALA A 108 -6.08 -6.47 -23.70
N ASP A 109 -4.84 -6.97 -23.64
CA ASP A 109 -3.69 -6.57 -24.47
C ASP A 109 -3.39 -5.05 -24.40
N VAL A 110 -3.42 -4.48 -23.19
CA VAL A 110 -3.15 -3.06 -22.98
C VAL A 110 -1.83 -2.76 -22.25
N LEU A 111 -0.99 -3.77 -22.02
CA LEU A 111 0.37 -3.61 -21.53
C LEU A 111 1.38 -3.70 -22.69
N THR A 112 2.42 -2.86 -22.65
CA THR A 112 3.55 -3.00 -23.56
C THR A 112 4.38 -4.23 -23.20
N GLU A 113 5.24 -4.68 -24.10
CA GLU A 113 6.27 -5.68 -23.79
C GLU A 113 7.25 -5.10 -22.75
N ASN A 114 7.55 -5.88 -21.72
CA ASN A 114 8.35 -5.46 -20.56
C ASN A 114 7.72 -4.31 -19.73
N ALA A 115 6.39 -4.18 -19.73
CA ALA A 115 5.71 -3.25 -18.86
C ALA A 115 6.08 -3.48 -17.37
N VAL A 116 6.22 -2.41 -16.64
CA VAL A 116 6.52 -2.45 -15.20
C VAL A 116 5.24 -2.25 -14.40
N THR A 117 5.03 -3.08 -13.38
CA THR A 117 4.00 -2.83 -12.38
C THR A 117 4.62 -2.68 -10.99
N VAL A 118 4.21 -1.65 -10.27
CA VAL A 118 4.77 -1.29 -8.98
C VAL A 118 3.68 -1.25 -7.91
N ALA A 119 3.81 -2.04 -6.85
CA ALA A 119 2.96 -1.92 -5.68
C ALA A 119 3.70 -1.16 -4.56
N TYR A 120 3.01 -0.24 -3.88
CA TYR A 120 3.59 0.52 -2.79
C TYR A 120 3.53 -0.24 -1.47
N SER A 121 4.63 -0.19 -0.74
CA SER A 121 4.79 -0.82 0.57
C SER A 121 5.52 0.10 1.54
N TYR A 122 5.50 -0.31 2.80
CA TYR A 122 6.24 0.29 3.90
C TYR A 122 6.61 -0.84 4.89
N ILE A 123 7.80 -0.78 5.49
CA ILE A 123 8.25 -1.79 6.46
C ILE A 123 8.24 -1.21 7.88
N GLY A 124 8.76 -0.02 8.06
CA GLY A 124 8.96 0.61 9.35
C GLY A 124 10.24 0.17 10.07
N PRO A 125 10.59 0.85 11.17
CA PRO A 125 11.71 0.48 12.02
C PRO A 125 11.33 -0.65 12.99
N GLU A 126 12.31 -1.29 13.57
CA GLU A 126 12.14 -2.37 14.56
C GLU A 126 11.20 -1.97 15.72
N LEU A 127 11.27 -0.71 16.17
CA LEU A 127 10.34 -0.16 17.16
C LEU A 127 8.86 -0.35 16.83
N THR A 128 8.50 -0.36 15.55
CA THR A 128 7.11 -0.52 15.09
C THR A 128 6.78 -1.96 14.67
N TYR A 129 7.73 -2.87 14.71
CA TYR A 129 7.53 -4.25 14.27
C TYR A 129 6.34 -4.95 14.95
N PRO A 130 6.11 -4.82 16.27
CA PRO A 130 5.02 -5.52 16.92
C PRO A 130 3.64 -5.18 16.34
N ILE A 131 3.42 -3.92 15.96
CA ILE A 131 2.12 -3.47 15.42
C ILE A 131 2.08 -3.42 13.89
N TYR A 132 3.24 -3.48 13.21
CA TYR A 132 3.29 -3.33 11.77
C TYR A 132 3.82 -4.60 11.09
N TYR A 133 5.10 -4.94 11.27
CA TYR A 133 5.73 -6.10 10.60
C TYR A 133 5.19 -7.44 11.13
N HIS A 134 5.04 -7.56 12.45
CA HIS A 134 4.43 -8.70 13.15
C HIS A 134 2.95 -8.46 13.45
N GLY A 135 2.25 -7.73 12.60
CA GLY A 135 0.83 -7.43 12.72
C GLY A 135 0.06 -7.82 11.47
N THR A 136 -1.23 -7.54 11.50
CA THR A 136 -2.15 -7.82 10.38
C THR A 136 -1.70 -7.18 9.07
N ILE A 137 -1.18 -5.94 9.13
CA ILE A 137 -0.65 -5.23 7.95
C ILE A 137 0.61 -5.90 7.42
N GLY A 138 1.52 -6.34 8.31
CA GLY A 138 2.73 -7.06 7.93
C GLY A 138 2.41 -8.36 7.20
N THR A 139 1.44 -9.12 7.70
CA THR A 139 0.95 -10.34 7.03
C THR A 139 0.38 -10.03 5.63
N ALA A 140 -0.39 -8.96 5.49
CA ALA A 140 -0.86 -8.51 4.18
C ALA A 140 0.29 -8.10 3.24
N LYS A 141 1.36 -7.47 3.76
CA LYS A 141 2.55 -7.12 2.97
C LYS A 141 3.38 -8.34 2.56
N GLN A 142 3.45 -9.37 3.38
CA GLN A 142 4.05 -10.65 3.01
C GLN A 142 3.26 -11.33 1.88
N HIS A 143 1.93 -11.30 1.94
CA HIS A 143 1.08 -11.76 0.85
C HIS A 143 1.32 -10.94 -0.44
N LEU A 144 1.44 -9.63 -0.34
CA LEU A 144 1.77 -8.76 -1.49
C LEU A 144 3.11 -9.17 -2.12
N GLN A 145 4.13 -9.48 -1.30
CA GLN A 145 5.44 -9.94 -1.77
C GLN A 145 5.35 -11.29 -2.48
N LYS A 146 4.56 -12.23 -1.95
CA LYS A 146 4.29 -13.51 -2.60
C LYS A 146 3.62 -13.30 -3.96
N THR A 147 2.59 -12.45 -4.02
CA THR A 147 1.88 -12.10 -5.26
C THR A 147 2.80 -11.47 -6.31
N MET A 148 3.76 -10.62 -5.91
CA MET A 148 4.78 -10.10 -6.83
C MET A 148 5.51 -11.24 -7.55
N SER A 149 5.94 -12.26 -6.80
CA SER A 149 6.64 -13.41 -7.37
C SER A 149 5.72 -14.23 -8.29
N GLU A 150 4.45 -14.37 -7.92
CA GLU A 150 3.44 -15.08 -8.72
C GLU A 150 3.15 -14.33 -10.04
N ILE A 151 3.01 -13.00 -10.02
CA ILE A 151 2.85 -12.19 -11.23
C ILE A 151 4.05 -12.36 -12.16
N ASN A 152 5.29 -12.27 -11.66
CA ASN A 152 6.50 -12.43 -12.44
C ASN A 152 6.64 -13.83 -13.05
N GLN A 153 6.09 -14.85 -12.40
CA GLN A 153 6.06 -16.23 -12.93
C GLN A 153 4.97 -16.42 -13.99
N ALA A 154 3.78 -15.88 -13.75
CA ALA A 154 2.63 -16.01 -14.64
C ALA A 154 2.77 -15.16 -15.91
N HIS A 155 3.42 -14.01 -15.82
CA HIS A 155 3.60 -13.03 -16.89
C HIS A 155 5.07 -12.65 -17.06
N PRO A 156 5.91 -13.50 -17.70
CA PRO A 156 7.36 -13.25 -17.84
C PRO A 156 7.71 -11.96 -18.61
N ASP A 157 6.77 -11.40 -19.34
CA ASP A 157 6.88 -10.14 -20.09
C ASP A 157 6.40 -8.92 -19.29
N VAL A 158 6.10 -9.09 -18.00
CA VAL A 158 5.77 -8.01 -17.06
C VAL A 158 6.77 -8.04 -15.91
N CYS A 159 7.30 -6.90 -15.53
CA CYS A 159 8.19 -6.75 -14.38
C CYS A 159 7.40 -6.22 -13.18
N ALA A 160 6.99 -7.09 -12.28
CA ALA A 160 6.34 -6.71 -11.03
C ALA A 160 7.38 -6.45 -9.93
N VAL A 161 7.28 -5.29 -9.28
CA VAL A 161 8.18 -4.87 -8.19
C VAL A 161 7.39 -4.26 -7.03
N ILE A 162 7.96 -4.30 -5.83
CA ILE A 162 7.44 -3.60 -4.66
C ILE A 162 8.35 -2.44 -4.31
N SER A 163 7.79 -1.24 -4.22
CA SER A 163 8.49 -0.05 -3.77
C SER A 163 8.27 0.15 -2.28
N VAL A 164 9.33 0.01 -1.49
CA VAL A 164 9.32 0.35 -0.07
C VAL A 164 9.53 1.85 0.07
N ASN A 165 8.44 2.54 0.32
CA ASN A 165 8.42 4.00 0.32
C ASN A 165 8.73 4.60 1.70
N LYS A 166 9.11 5.87 1.71
CA LYS A 166 9.26 6.65 2.93
C LYS A 166 7.93 6.78 3.66
N GLY A 167 7.96 6.52 4.96
CA GLY A 167 6.79 6.72 5.82
C GLY A 167 6.44 8.20 5.99
N LEU A 168 5.14 8.48 6.03
CA LEU A 168 4.56 9.80 6.18
C LEU A 168 3.51 9.82 7.27
N VAL A 169 3.36 10.97 7.92
CA VAL A 169 2.17 11.25 8.73
C VAL A 169 1.09 11.79 7.80
N THR A 170 0.12 10.94 7.52
CA THR A 170 -1.10 11.28 6.78
C THR A 170 -2.30 11.15 7.70
N GLN A 171 -3.47 11.56 7.24
CA GLN A 171 -4.70 11.36 8.02
C GLN A 171 -4.91 9.88 8.38
N ALA A 172 -4.61 8.95 7.47
CA ALA A 172 -4.72 7.51 7.71
C ALA A 172 -3.66 7.00 8.69
N SER A 173 -2.38 7.37 8.51
CA SER A 173 -1.29 6.92 9.38
C SER A 173 -1.29 7.59 10.75
N ALA A 174 -1.95 8.72 10.90
CA ALA A 174 -2.16 9.38 12.20
C ALA A 174 -2.99 8.53 13.19
N ALA A 175 -3.81 7.63 12.67
CA ALA A 175 -4.59 6.69 13.47
C ALA A 175 -3.76 5.48 13.96
N ILE A 176 -2.57 5.24 13.40
CA ILE A 176 -1.71 4.11 13.78
C ILE A 176 -0.98 4.47 15.07
N PRO A 177 -1.13 3.70 16.16
CA PRO A 177 -0.40 3.94 17.41
C PRO A 177 1.11 4.04 17.18
N VAL A 178 1.82 4.81 18.01
CA VAL A 178 3.29 5.03 17.94
C VAL A 178 3.75 5.82 16.71
N VAL A 179 3.20 5.59 15.53
CA VAL A 179 3.68 6.13 14.24
C VAL A 179 3.77 7.65 14.23
N PRO A 180 2.77 8.44 14.66
CA PRO A 180 2.86 9.90 14.69
C PRO A 180 3.99 10.42 15.58
N LEU A 181 4.15 9.84 16.77
CA LEU A 181 5.22 10.23 17.70
C LEU A 181 6.59 9.88 17.13
N TYR A 182 6.74 8.67 16.58
CA TYR A 182 7.97 8.22 15.95
C TYR A 182 8.37 9.16 14.81
N PHE A 183 7.47 9.47 13.87
CA PHE A 183 7.79 10.35 12.76
C PHE A 183 8.07 11.79 13.19
N ALA A 184 7.35 12.32 14.18
CA ALA A 184 7.62 13.65 14.71
C ALA A 184 9.06 13.77 15.25
N ILE A 185 9.51 12.77 16.00
CA ILE A 185 10.87 12.71 16.53
C ILE A 185 11.88 12.49 15.40
N LEU A 186 11.66 11.52 14.54
CA LEU A 186 12.53 11.20 13.41
C LEU A 186 12.76 12.43 12.52
N TYR A 187 11.69 13.11 12.10
CA TYR A 187 11.81 14.29 11.25
C TYR A 187 12.53 15.45 11.93
N LYS A 188 12.34 15.62 13.24
CA LYS A 188 13.09 16.62 14.01
C LYS A 188 14.58 16.32 13.98
N VAL A 189 14.96 15.06 14.18
CA VAL A 189 16.37 14.62 14.16
C VAL A 189 16.95 14.76 12.75
N MET A 190 16.24 14.30 11.74
CA MET A 190 16.68 14.38 10.33
C MET A 190 16.85 15.83 9.86
N LYS A 191 15.92 16.72 10.21
CA LYS A 191 16.05 18.16 9.90
C LYS A 191 17.26 18.79 10.59
N LYS A 192 17.53 18.43 11.86
CA LYS A 192 18.71 18.90 12.59
C LYS A 192 20.01 18.36 11.95
N ALA A 193 20.00 17.14 11.44
CA ALA A 193 21.15 16.52 10.77
C ALA A 193 21.30 16.96 9.30
N GLY A 194 20.37 17.74 8.74
CA GLY A 194 20.44 18.21 7.36
C GLY A 194 20.16 17.13 6.29
N ASN A 195 19.63 15.98 6.69
CA ASN A 195 19.35 14.86 5.77
C ASN A 195 17.85 14.56 5.60
N HIS A 196 16.98 15.47 6.05
CA HIS A 196 15.55 15.35 5.82
C HIS A 196 15.21 15.68 4.37
N GLU A 197 14.46 14.77 3.75
CA GLU A 197 13.90 14.94 2.42
C GLU A 197 12.37 14.77 2.51
N ASN A 198 11.61 15.70 1.97
CA ASN A 198 10.16 15.57 1.88
C ASN A 198 9.75 14.72 0.66
N CYS A 199 8.47 14.42 0.53
CA CYS A 199 7.98 13.54 -0.54
C CYS A 199 8.24 14.08 -1.93
N ILE A 200 8.05 15.38 -2.14
CA ILE A 200 8.30 16.03 -3.44
C ILE A 200 9.77 15.96 -3.79
N GLN A 201 10.66 16.22 -2.82
CA GLN A 201 12.10 16.13 -3.01
C GLN A 201 12.53 14.68 -3.33
N GLN A 202 11.98 13.69 -2.64
CA GLN A 202 12.26 12.27 -2.89
C GLN A 202 11.80 11.85 -4.30
N ILE A 203 10.61 12.25 -4.71
CA ILE A 203 10.07 11.94 -6.04
C ILE A 203 10.92 12.65 -7.11
N ALA A 204 11.22 13.93 -6.93
CA ALA A 204 12.04 14.68 -7.87
C ALA A 204 13.43 14.02 -8.03
N ARG A 205 14.07 13.63 -6.92
CA ARG A 205 15.36 12.92 -6.96
C ARG A 205 15.25 11.58 -7.69
N LEU A 206 14.19 10.81 -7.44
CA LEU A 206 13.98 9.51 -8.11
C LEU A 206 13.88 9.67 -9.63
N PHE A 207 13.12 10.65 -10.11
CA PHE A 207 12.94 10.89 -11.55
C PHE A 207 14.13 11.61 -12.22
N THR A 208 15.02 12.21 -11.46
CA THR A 208 16.24 12.86 -11.99
C THR A 208 17.45 11.95 -12.01
N GLN A 209 17.42 10.82 -11.29
CA GLN A 209 18.46 9.79 -11.37
C GLN A 209 18.24 8.96 -12.63
N LYS A 210 19.16 9.09 -13.56
CA LYS A 210 19.22 8.22 -14.75
C LYS A 210 20.05 6.97 -14.47
#